data_8ab46aa724e966e6062189950fe83907
#
_entry.id   8ab46aa724e966e6062189950fe83907
#
_cell.length_a   1.000
_cell.length_b   1.000
_cell.length_c   1.000
_cell.angle_alpha   90.00
_cell.angle_beta   90.00
_cell.angle_gamma   90.00
#
_symmetry.space_group_name_H-M   'P 1'
#
loop_
_entity.id
_entity.type
_entity.pdbx_description
1 polymer ?
#
loop_
_entity_poly.entity_id
_entity_poly.type
_entity_poly.pdbx_seq_one_letter_code
_entity_poly.pdbx_strand_id
1 'polypeptide(L)'
;MFSSEMNKKRKLAIKKVVDAIEAHGGTTILSTGITGDDARLAKAVVDVGVKLIEPNHPAVALARGYKGVTNMHDAEQIRHEVPMSDMINVVEGVRNVVGKDIFITVGIPGGFHELVPIEIPDEVFIKLSTVGADGLHTHKSSLEDLEQLVKKAHKYGLLVDAYIAHPDDLHTFGIGARSPEEVAKVAKDMENIGVDMIGLMTGMSYEGAAAGEIHPVVKERLQALVETVKVPTLAEGGINVDNYTAFANTGVNILVIGTAIDDMVRKAAQDAVKQFIS
;
A
#
# COMPACT_ATOMS: atom_id res chain seq x y z
N MET A 1 23.15 -5.43 20.23
CA MET A 1 21.85 -5.78 20.83
C MET A 1 20.69 -5.14 20.06
N PHE A 2 20.65 -3.85 19.86
CA PHE A 2 19.60 -3.12 19.11
C PHE A 2 19.40 -3.64 17.67
N SER A 3 20.47 -3.80 16.87
CA SER A 3 20.40 -4.33 15.49
C SER A 3 19.82 -5.75 15.42
N SER A 4 20.12 -6.62 16.39
CA SER A 4 19.57 -7.99 16.43
C SER A 4 18.07 -8.01 16.70
N GLU A 5 17.57 -7.10 17.53
CA GLU A 5 16.14 -6.95 17.84
C GLU A 5 15.37 -6.43 16.63
N MET A 6 15.87 -5.41 15.94
CA MET A 6 15.25 -4.85 14.73
C MET A 6 15.20 -5.89 13.60
N ASN A 7 16.26 -6.67 13.41
CA ASN A 7 16.25 -7.77 12.45
C ASN A 7 15.22 -8.86 12.82
N LYS A 8 15.03 -9.16 14.09
CA LYS A 8 14.00 -10.09 14.55
C LYS A 8 12.60 -9.53 14.26
N LYS A 9 12.39 -8.23 14.50
CA LYS A 9 11.12 -7.56 14.22
C LYS A 9 10.77 -7.64 12.73
N ARG A 10 11.72 -7.32 11.83
CA ARG A 10 11.51 -7.43 10.38
C ARG A 10 11.20 -8.87 9.94
N LYS A 11 11.89 -9.88 10.49
CA LYS A 11 11.60 -11.29 10.21
C LYS A 11 10.19 -11.69 10.63
N LEU A 12 9.68 -11.16 11.72
CA LEU A 12 8.29 -11.39 12.13
C LEU A 12 7.30 -10.66 11.24
N ALA A 13 7.63 -9.46 10.80
CA ALA A 13 6.79 -8.69 9.89
C ALA A 13 6.63 -9.38 8.52
N ILE A 14 7.73 -9.77 7.88
CA ILE A 14 7.67 -10.48 6.59
C ILE A 14 6.97 -11.84 6.72
N LYS A 15 7.14 -12.52 7.87
CA LYS A 15 6.42 -13.77 8.14
C LYS A 15 4.90 -13.57 8.12
N LYS A 16 4.36 -12.48 8.67
CA LYS A 16 2.91 -12.20 8.60
C LYS A 16 2.44 -12.08 7.15
N VAL A 17 3.23 -11.44 6.29
CA VAL A 17 2.92 -11.30 4.85
C VAL A 17 2.92 -12.67 4.17
N VAL A 18 3.96 -13.47 4.36
CA VAL A 18 4.07 -14.80 3.76
C VAL A 18 2.94 -15.72 4.25
N ASP A 19 2.68 -15.75 5.56
CA ASP A 19 1.59 -16.54 6.14
C ASP A 19 0.21 -16.13 5.55
N ALA A 20 -0.01 -14.84 5.29
CA ALA A 20 -1.25 -14.35 4.67
C ALA A 20 -1.38 -14.80 3.21
N ILE A 21 -0.30 -14.73 2.45
CA ILE A 21 -0.25 -15.20 1.05
C ILE A 21 -0.55 -16.70 0.99
N GLU A 22 0.11 -17.50 1.84
CA GLU A 22 -0.10 -18.96 1.90
C GLU A 22 -1.53 -19.31 2.31
N ALA A 23 -2.08 -18.64 3.33
CA ALA A 23 -3.43 -18.86 3.83
C ALA A 23 -4.53 -18.60 2.77
N HIS A 24 -4.24 -17.72 1.80
CA HIS A 24 -5.16 -17.36 0.71
C HIS A 24 -4.79 -17.99 -0.64
N GLY A 25 -3.96 -19.04 -0.64
CA GLY A 25 -3.68 -19.82 -1.85
C GLY A 25 -2.75 -19.14 -2.85
N GLY A 26 -1.89 -18.24 -2.41
CA GLY A 26 -0.85 -17.58 -3.23
C GLY A 26 -1.12 -16.11 -3.53
N THR A 27 -2.38 -15.65 -3.44
CA THR A 27 -2.72 -14.23 -3.60
C THR A 27 -3.65 -13.79 -2.47
N THR A 28 -3.30 -12.70 -1.80
CA THR A 28 -4.08 -12.08 -0.72
C THR A 28 -4.41 -10.62 -1.04
N ILE A 29 -5.26 -10.00 -0.22
CA ILE A 29 -5.54 -8.57 -0.32
C ILE A 29 -4.82 -7.79 0.78
N LEU A 30 -4.37 -6.57 0.45
CA LEU A 30 -4.02 -5.52 1.37
C LEU A 30 -5.13 -4.47 1.30
N SER A 31 -5.80 -4.25 2.44
CA SER A 31 -6.92 -3.31 2.52
C SER A 31 -6.42 -1.94 2.94
N THR A 32 -6.65 -0.93 2.10
CA THR A 32 -6.26 0.47 2.33
C THR A 32 -7.46 1.42 2.25
N GLY A 33 -7.24 2.72 2.28
CA GLY A 33 -8.30 3.72 2.30
C GLY A 33 -9.04 3.72 3.65
N ILE A 34 -10.36 3.91 3.63
CA ILE A 34 -11.16 3.99 4.85
C ILE A 34 -11.02 2.78 5.78
N THR A 35 -10.77 1.60 5.21
CA THR A 35 -10.56 0.37 5.99
C THR A 35 -9.16 0.26 6.58
N GLY A 36 -8.21 1.07 6.11
CA GLY A 36 -6.89 1.23 6.73
C GLY A 36 -6.87 2.31 7.81
N ASP A 37 -7.68 3.35 7.67
CA ASP A 37 -7.61 4.58 8.48
C ASP A 37 -8.61 4.61 9.63
N ASP A 38 -9.80 4.00 9.49
CA ASP A 38 -10.80 3.90 10.57
C ASP A 38 -10.66 2.56 11.31
N ALA A 39 -10.38 2.62 12.60
CA ALA A 39 -10.16 1.45 13.43
C ALA A 39 -11.35 0.45 13.45
N ARG A 40 -12.59 0.94 13.35
CA ARG A 40 -13.79 0.08 13.33
C ARG A 40 -13.90 -0.68 12.02
N LEU A 41 -13.60 -0.01 10.91
CA LEU A 41 -13.62 -0.62 9.57
C LEU A 41 -12.42 -1.56 9.39
N ALA A 42 -11.23 -1.19 9.88
CA ALA A 42 -10.09 -2.09 9.95
C ALA A 42 -10.40 -3.39 10.71
N LYS A 43 -11.08 -3.27 11.87
CA LYS A 43 -11.53 -4.45 12.63
C LYS A 43 -12.53 -5.28 11.84
N ALA A 44 -13.50 -4.65 11.16
CA ALA A 44 -14.52 -5.35 10.38
C ALA A 44 -13.90 -6.18 9.23
N VAL A 45 -12.94 -5.65 8.50
CA VAL A 45 -12.28 -6.39 7.40
C VAL A 45 -11.37 -7.50 7.92
N VAL A 46 -10.72 -7.30 9.07
CA VAL A 46 -9.94 -8.37 9.74
C VAL A 46 -10.81 -9.51 10.20
N ASP A 47 -12.01 -9.22 10.71
CA ASP A 47 -12.95 -10.25 11.17
C ASP A 47 -13.45 -11.18 10.04
N VAL A 48 -13.39 -10.73 8.80
CA VAL A 48 -13.71 -11.56 7.61
C VAL A 48 -12.49 -12.15 6.92
N GLY A 49 -11.28 -11.99 7.51
CA GLY A 49 -10.09 -12.72 7.08
C GLY A 49 -8.96 -11.89 6.50
N VAL A 50 -9.11 -10.59 6.34
CA VAL A 50 -8.00 -9.70 5.90
C VAL A 50 -6.85 -9.77 6.91
N LYS A 51 -5.61 -9.90 6.40
CA LYS A 51 -4.38 -10.00 7.20
C LYS A 51 -3.40 -8.85 6.97
N LEU A 52 -3.60 -8.07 5.92
CA LEU A 52 -2.73 -6.95 5.55
C LEU A 52 -3.56 -5.67 5.48
N ILE A 53 -3.13 -4.63 6.19
CA ILE A 53 -3.82 -3.33 6.26
C ILE A 53 -2.80 -2.22 6.02
N GLU A 54 -3.27 -1.15 5.38
CA GLU A 54 -2.47 0.04 5.10
C GLU A 54 -3.24 1.32 5.47
N PRO A 55 -2.91 1.97 6.59
CA PRO A 55 -3.19 3.39 6.78
C PRO A 55 -2.43 4.25 5.76
N ASN A 56 -3.14 5.17 5.08
CA ASN A 56 -2.54 5.96 4.02
C ASN A 56 -2.90 7.45 4.18
N HIS A 57 -1.90 8.33 4.19
CA HIS A 57 -2.11 9.75 4.47
C HIS A 57 -2.99 10.49 3.45
N PRO A 58 -3.00 10.21 2.12
CA PRO A 58 -4.00 10.79 1.24
C PRO A 58 -5.42 10.39 1.63
N ALA A 59 -5.65 9.13 1.96
CA ALA A 59 -6.97 8.66 2.39
C ALA A 59 -7.41 9.29 3.72
N VAL A 60 -6.48 9.52 4.65
CA VAL A 60 -6.76 10.29 5.89
C VAL A 60 -7.18 11.71 5.57
N ALA A 61 -6.54 12.42 4.62
CA ALA A 61 -6.94 13.75 4.20
C ALA A 61 -8.36 13.77 3.62
N LEU A 62 -8.69 12.79 2.77
CA LEU A 62 -10.02 12.62 2.20
C LEU A 62 -11.07 12.32 3.30
N ALA A 63 -10.81 11.37 4.18
CA ALA A 63 -11.72 10.97 5.24
C ALA A 63 -12.01 12.09 6.25
N ARG A 64 -11.04 12.97 6.49
CA ARG A 64 -11.18 14.11 7.41
C ARG A 64 -11.74 15.37 6.75
N GLY A 65 -12.03 15.34 5.45
CA GLY A 65 -12.64 16.47 4.73
C GLY A 65 -11.71 17.69 4.67
N TYR A 66 -10.44 17.50 4.36
CA TYR A 66 -9.52 18.62 4.13
C TYR A 66 -10.07 19.54 3.04
N LYS A 67 -9.86 20.85 3.20
CA LYS A 67 -10.45 21.85 2.31
C LYS A 67 -10.02 21.61 0.85
N GLY A 68 -10.99 21.49 -0.04
CA GLY A 68 -10.76 21.27 -1.47
C GLY A 68 -10.54 19.80 -1.84
N VAL A 69 -10.59 18.87 -0.89
CA VAL A 69 -10.44 17.44 -1.12
C VAL A 69 -11.82 16.80 -1.25
N THR A 70 -12.15 16.29 -2.44
CA THR A 70 -13.43 15.63 -2.75
C THR A 70 -13.29 14.19 -3.23
N ASN A 71 -12.07 13.81 -3.64
CA ASN A 71 -11.72 12.49 -4.15
C ASN A 71 -10.24 12.19 -3.85
N MET A 72 -9.80 10.98 -4.15
CA MET A 72 -8.42 10.55 -3.86
C MET A 72 -7.38 11.38 -4.62
N HIS A 73 -7.66 11.75 -5.87
CA HIS A 73 -6.74 12.57 -6.67
C HIS A 73 -6.50 13.96 -6.04
N ASP A 74 -7.56 14.61 -5.54
CA ASP A 74 -7.40 15.87 -4.79
C ASP A 74 -6.57 15.64 -3.51
N ALA A 75 -6.81 14.54 -2.80
CA ALA A 75 -6.09 14.20 -1.58
C ALA A 75 -4.59 13.99 -1.83
N GLU A 76 -4.23 13.38 -2.94
CA GLU A 76 -2.83 13.15 -3.34
C GLU A 76 -2.07 14.46 -3.56
N GLN A 77 -2.73 15.52 -4.02
CA GLN A 77 -2.09 16.83 -4.25
C GLN A 77 -1.69 17.53 -2.94
N ILE A 78 -2.42 17.27 -1.86
CA ILE A 78 -2.21 17.93 -0.56
C ILE A 78 -1.72 16.96 0.53
N ARG A 79 -1.41 15.72 0.17
CA ARG A 79 -1.02 14.67 1.12
C ARG A 79 0.12 15.07 2.06
N HIS A 80 1.02 15.93 1.59
CA HIS A 80 2.13 16.50 2.37
C HIS A 80 1.67 17.39 3.53
N GLU A 81 0.42 17.85 3.55
CA GLU A 81 -0.16 18.66 4.62
C GLU A 81 -0.64 17.81 5.80
N VAL A 82 -0.78 16.49 5.64
CA VAL A 82 -1.18 15.60 6.73
C VAL A 82 -0.04 15.49 7.75
N PRO A 83 -0.26 15.81 9.04
CA PRO A 83 0.79 15.70 10.03
C PRO A 83 1.23 14.23 10.24
N MET A 84 2.54 14.00 10.35
CA MET A 84 3.07 12.65 10.66
C MET A 84 2.53 12.11 11.99
N SER A 85 2.25 12.99 12.96
CA SER A 85 1.61 12.62 14.22
C SER A 85 0.22 12.01 14.03
N ASP A 86 -0.52 12.45 13.03
CA ASP A 86 -1.84 11.93 12.72
C ASP A 86 -1.75 10.50 12.20
N MET A 87 -0.78 10.22 11.33
CA MET A 87 -0.53 8.86 10.84
C MET A 87 -0.07 7.92 11.96
N ILE A 88 0.76 8.38 12.89
CA ILE A 88 1.14 7.62 14.08
C ILE A 88 -0.09 7.26 14.92
N ASN A 89 -0.98 8.22 15.16
CA ASN A 89 -2.22 8.01 15.93
C ASN A 89 -3.17 7.03 15.21
N VAL A 90 -3.29 7.12 13.88
CA VAL A 90 -4.09 6.19 13.08
C VAL A 90 -3.54 4.77 13.21
N VAL A 91 -2.23 4.57 13.04
CA VAL A 91 -1.58 3.26 13.20
C VAL A 91 -1.82 2.69 14.60
N GLU A 92 -1.65 3.50 15.65
CA GLU A 92 -1.90 3.08 17.03
C GLU A 92 -3.35 2.64 17.23
N GLY A 93 -4.32 3.44 16.75
CA GLY A 93 -5.75 3.13 16.84
C GLY A 93 -6.11 1.85 16.12
N VAL A 94 -5.62 1.66 14.90
CA VAL A 94 -5.84 0.44 14.12
C VAL A 94 -5.19 -0.76 14.81
N ARG A 95 -3.92 -0.66 15.23
CA ARG A 95 -3.20 -1.74 15.93
C ARG A 95 -3.93 -2.21 17.18
N ASN A 96 -4.49 -1.28 17.96
CA ASN A 96 -5.21 -1.60 19.20
C ASN A 96 -6.43 -2.49 18.96
N VAL A 97 -7.09 -2.41 17.81
CA VAL A 97 -8.30 -3.19 17.52
C VAL A 97 -8.04 -4.44 16.68
N VAL A 98 -7.02 -4.42 15.78
CA VAL A 98 -6.75 -5.57 14.92
C VAL A 98 -5.78 -6.58 15.55
N GLY A 99 -5.06 -6.18 16.60
CA GLY A 99 -4.12 -7.05 17.30
C GLY A 99 -2.76 -7.18 16.59
N LYS A 100 -1.87 -7.98 17.19
CA LYS A 100 -0.45 -8.07 16.80
C LYS A 100 -0.18 -8.94 15.54
N ASP A 101 -1.11 -9.79 15.17
CA ASP A 101 -0.90 -10.80 14.11
C ASP A 101 -1.24 -10.26 12.71
N ILE A 102 -1.84 -9.08 12.64
CA ILE A 102 -2.12 -8.36 11.39
C ILE A 102 -0.89 -7.57 10.98
N PHE A 103 -0.52 -7.64 9.70
CA PHE A 103 0.51 -6.81 9.11
C PHE A 103 -0.04 -5.39 8.86
N ILE A 104 0.70 -4.37 9.29
CA ILE A 104 0.37 -2.97 9.04
C ILE A 104 1.57 -2.29 8.36
N THR A 105 1.44 -1.95 7.08
CA THR A 105 2.29 -0.98 6.40
C THR A 105 1.62 0.39 6.43
N VAL A 106 2.38 1.49 6.35
CA VAL A 106 1.81 2.84 6.47
C VAL A 106 2.41 3.80 5.46
N GLY A 107 1.54 4.51 4.76
CA GLY A 107 1.91 5.66 3.94
C GLY A 107 1.96 6.94 4.78
N ILE A 108 3.10 7.63 4.79
CA ILE A 108 3.32 8.86 5.56
C ILE A 108 3.91 9.97 4.68
N PRO A 109 3.68 11.25 5.01
CA PRO A 109 4.37 12.37 4.37
C PRO A 109 5.89 12.18 4.39
N GLY A 110 6.55 12.49 3.29
CA GLY A 110 7.99 12.24 3.11
C GLY A 110 8.33 10.83 2.62
N GLY A 111 7.39 9.89 2.64
CA GLY A 111 7.53 8.54 2.07
C GLY A 111 7.26 8.46 0.58
N PHE A 112 6.64 9.49 0.01
CA PHE A 112 6.26 9.58 -1.40
C PHE A 112 7.08 10.63 -2.14
N HIS A 113 6.83 10.80 -3.44
CA HIS A 113 7.31 11.95 -4.20
C HIS A 113 6.38 13.13 -3.95
N GLU A 114 6.69 13.90 -2.93
CA GLU A 114 5.85 15.00 -2.47
C GLU A 114 6.04 16.26 -3.35
N LEU A 115 4.96 17.05 -3.53
CA LEU A 115 5.05 18.38 -4.16
C LEU A 115 5.98 19.32 -3.36
N VAL A 116 5.95 19.17 -2.04
CA VAL A 116 6.88 19.85 -1.12
C VAL A 116 7.72 18.77 -0.46
N PRO A 117 9.04 18.72 -0.66
CA PRO A 117 9.90 17.73 -0.04
C PRO A 117 9.80 17.78 1.48
N ILE A 118 9.55 16.62 2.08
CA ILE A 118 9.45 16.45 3.54
C ILE A 118 10.45 15.40 3.98
N GLU A 119 11.31 15.77 4.92
CA GLU A 119 12.20 14.81 5.58
C GLU A 119 11.45 14.07 6.69
N ILE A 120 11.66 12.76 6.79
CA ILE A 120 11.11 11.95 7.88
C ILE A 120 12.16 11.89 9.00
N PRO A 121 11.91 12.52 10.16
CA PRO A 121 12.83 12.45 11.29
C PRO A 121 12.93 11.04 11.88
N ASP A 122 14.05 10.71 12.50
CA ASP A 122 14.28 9.40 13.15
C ASP A 122 13.21 9.08 14.21
N GLU A 123 12.73 10.08 14.94
CA GLU A 123 11.68 9.94 15.94
C GLU A 123 10.37 9.41 15.37
N VAL A 124 10.06 9.70 14.12
CA VAL A 124 8.85 9.19 13.44
C VAL A 124 8.97 7.69 13.19
N PHE A 125 10.13 7.22 12.70
CA PHE A 125 10.38 5.79 12.53
C PHE A 125 10.32 5.04 13.86
N ILE A 126 10.90 5.62 14.93
CA ILE A 126 10.86 5.05 16.28
C ILE A 126 9.40 4.93 16.76
N LYS A 127 8.62 6.01 16.62
CA LYS A 127 7.21 6.03 17.05
C LYS A 127 6.37 5.05 16.27
N LEU A 128 6.44 5.05 14.94
CA LEU A 128 5.71 4.10 14.08
C LEU A 128 6.03 2.65 14.46
N SER A 129 7.31 2.35 14.62
CA SER A 129 7.76 1.05 15.07
C SER A 129 7.24 0.69 16.47
N THR A 130 7.12 1.66 17.37
CA THR A 130 6.64 1.46 18.76
C THR A 130 5.13 1.26 18.83
N VAL A 131 4.34 2.03 18.08
CA VAL A 131 2.87 1.89 18.04
C VAL A 131 2.43 0.68 17.21
N GLY A 132 3.35 0.00 16.55
CA GLY A 132 3.09 -1.30 15.95
C GLY A 132 2.95 -1.31 14.43
N ALA A 133 3.46 -0.31 13.71
CA ALA A 133 3.70 -0.47 12.29
C ALA A 133 4.70 -1.61 12.04
N ASP A 134 4.47 -2.38 10.99
CA ASP A 134 5.35 -3.44 10.52
C ASP A 134 6.17 -2.98 9.30
N GLY A 135 5.66 -2.02 8.53
CA GLY A 135 6.31 -1.51 7.32
C GLY A 135 5.94 -0.07 6.97
N LEU A 136 6.62 0.45 5.96
CA LEU A 136 6.33 1.70 5.28
C LEU A 136 5.95 1.42 3.84
N HIS A 137 4.82 1.99 3.42
CA HIS A 137 4.39 2.07 2.04
C HIS A 137 5.00 3.32 1.40
N THR A 138 5.66 3.18 0.25
CA THR A 138 6.38 4.29 -0.38
C THR A 138 6.25 4.32 -1.89
N HIS A 139 6.17 5.55 -2.43
CA HIS A 139 6.19 5.83 -3.86
C HIS A 139 7.40 6.69 -4.25
N LYS A 140 8.56 6.45 -3.65
CA LYS A 140 9.80 7.13 -4.06
C LYS A 140 10.08 6.85 -5.54
N SER A 141 10.44 7.91 -6.27
CA SER A 141 10.61 7.88 -7.73
C SER A 141 12.06 7.66 -8.17
N SER A 142 13.01 7.60 -7.24
CA SER A 142 14.40 7.30 -7.53
C SER A 142 14.93 6.16 -6.68
N LEU A 143 15.85 5.36 -7.24
CA LEU A 143 16.52 4.27 -6.51
C LEU A 143 17.37 4.79 -5.37
N GLU A 144 17.99 5.98 -5.51
CA GLU A 144 18.84 6.58 -4.48
C GLU A 144 18.02 6.96 -3.24
N ASP A 145 16.92 7.68 -3.42
CA ASP A 145 16.04 8.07 -2.31
C ASP A 145 15.39 6.84 -1.66
N LEU A 146 15.01 5.87 -2.48
CA LEU A 146 14.44 4.62 -1.99
C LEU A 146 15.45 3.83 -1.16
N GLU A 147 16.71 3.73 -1.60
CA GLU A 147 17.76 3.05 -0.84
C GLU A 147 18.02 3.71 0.52
N GLN A 148 18.00 5.04 0.56
CA GLN A 148 18.14 5.79 1.82
C GLN A 148 16.95 5.49 2.76
N LEU A 149 15.73 5.50 2.24
CA LEU A 149 14.53 5.18 3.02
C LEU A 149 14.56 3.74 3.54
N VAL A 150 14.92 2.77 2.70
CA VAL A 150 15.07 1.35 3.08
C VAL A 150 16.07 1.19 4.22
N LYS A 151 17.27 1.77 4.10
CA LYS A 151 18.29 1.72 5.15
C LYS A 151 17.78 2.30 6.47
N LYS A 152 17.06 3.41 6.39
CA LYS A 152 16.51 4.09 7.56
C LYS A 152 15.37 3.28 8.19
N ALA A 153 14.43 2.79 7.41
CA ALA A 153 13.33 1.94 7.88
C ALA A 153 13.85 0.65 8.55
N HIS A 154 14.76 -0.03 7.90
CA HIS A 154 15.40 -1.24 8.43
C HIS A 154 16.13 -1.03 9.76
N LYS A 155 16.78 0.13 9.93
CA LYS A 155 17.42 0.52 11.20
C LYS A 155 16.42 0.49 12.37
N TYR A 156 15.15 0.79 12.09
CA TYR A 156 14.08 0.84 13.10
C TYR A 156 13.12 -0.37 13.05
N GLY A 157 13.48 -1.41 12.30
CA GLY A 157 12.76 -2.67 12.27
C GLY A 157 11.49 -2.67 11.44
N LEU A 158 11.34 -1.69 10.53
CA LEU A 158 10.24 -1.59 9.58
C LEU A 158 10.64 -2.20 8.23
N LEU A 159 9.71 -2.91 7.58
CA LEU A 159 9.82 -3.31 6.18
C LEU A 159 9.55 -2.10 5.26
N VAL A 160 9.83 -2.26 3.96
CA VAL A 160 9.48 -1.27 2.94
C VAL A 160 8.82 -1.99 1.77
N ASP A 161 7.63 -1.55 1.41
CA ASP A 161 7.00 -1.86 0.13
C ASP A 161 7.09 -0.62 -0.78
N ALA A 162 7.52 -0.84 -2.04
CA ALA A 162 7.80 0.24 -2.98
C ALA A 162 7.34 -0.14 -4.40
N TYR A 163 7.09 0.85 -5.26
CA TYR A 163 6.34 0.67 -6.48
C TYR A 163 7.09 1.09 -7.74
N ILE A 164 6.74 0.41 -8.82
CA ILE A 164 7.12 0.72 -10.19
C ILE A 164 5.89 1.31 -10.90
N ALA A 165 6.05 2.48 -11.53
CA ALA A 165 4.98 3.16 -12.24
C ALA A 165 5.18 3.13 -13.75
N HIS A 166 4.10 3.27 -14.54
CA HIS A 166 4.20 3.60 -15.95
C HIS A 166 4.23 5.11 -16.11
N PRO A 167 5.20 5.70 -16.83
CA PRO A 167 5.31 7.16 -16.96
C PRO A 167 4.10 7.84 -17.61
N ASP A 168 3.29 7.11 -18.36
CA ASP A 168 2.09 7.62 -19.03
C ASP A 168 0.79 7.21 -18.30
N ASP A 169 0.89 6.61 -17.10
CA ASP A 169 -0.27 6.28 -16.27
C ASP A 169 -0.85 7.53 -15.58
N LEU A 170 -2.11 7.48 -15.23
CA LEU A 170 -2.76 8.49 -14.38
C LEU A 170 -2.03 8.63 -13.03
N HIS A 171 -1.56 7.52 -12.48
CA HIS A 171 -0.80 7.44 -11.24
C HIS A 171 0.66 7.10 -11.54
N THR A 172 1.50 8.12 -11.71
CA THR A 172 2.94 7.97 -11.96
C THR A 172 3.76 7.83 -10.68
N PHE A 173 3.22 7.14 -9.68
CA PHE A 173 3.80 7.03 -8.34
C PHE A 173 4.75 5.84 -8.24
N GLY A 174 6.03 6.09 -8.16
CA GLY A 174 7.08 5.10 -8.04
C GLY A 174 8.20 5.29 -9.06
N ILE A 175 9.06 4.29 -9.20
CA ILE A 175 10.15 4.32 -10.17
C ILE A 175 9.59 4.00 -11.55
N GLY A 176 9.86 4.88 -12.53
CA GLY A 176 9.31 4.75 -13.88
C GLY A 176 9.90 3.57 -14.65
N ALA A 177 9.03 2.76 -15.27
CA ALA A 177 9.38 1.73 -16.25
C ALA A 177 8.22 1.52 -17.23
N ARG A 178 8.50 1.47 -18.53
CA ARG A 178 7.48 1.35 -19.59
C ARG A 178 7.24 -0.10 -20.01
N SER A 179 8.31 -0.78 -20.38
CA SER A 179 8.24 -2.14 -20.92
C SER A 179 8.39 -3.20 -19.85
N PRO A 180 7.99 -4.45 -20.10
CA PRO A 180 8.27 -5.59 -19.22
C PRO A 180 9.75 -5.75 -18.86
N GLU A 181 10.67 -5.50 -19.81
CA GLU A 181 12.12 -5.58 -19.61
C GLU A 181 12.61 -4.48 -18.65
N GLU A 182 12.07 -3.25 -18.79
CA GLU A 182 12.37 -2.15 -17.88
C GLU A 182 11.85 -2.46 -16.48
N VAL A 183 10.63 -3.01 -16.35
CA VAL A 183 10.07 -3.45 -15.07
C VAL A 183 10.96 -4.50 -14.42
N ALA A 184 11.37 -5.53 -15.17
CA ALA A 184 12.25 -6.56 -14.66
C ALA A 184 13.58 -5.97 -14.13
N LYS A 185 14.17 -5.05 -14.89
CA LYS A 185 15.41 -4.38 -14.49
C LYS A 185 15.21 -3.56 -13.19
N VAL A 186 14.21 -2.69 -13.15
CA VAL A 186 13.94 -1.83 -11.99
C VAL A 186 13.59 -2.69 -10.76
N ALA A 187 12.76 -3.72 -10.92
CA ALA A 187 12.41 -4.63 -9.84
C ALA A 187 13.64 -5.31 -9.25
N LYS A 188 14.58 -5.74 -10.11
CA LYS A 188 15.84 -6.34 -9.66
C LYS A 188 16.72 -5.34 -8.92
N ASP A 189 16.80 -4.12 -9.39
CA ASP A 189 17.54 -3.05 -8.72
C ASP A 189 16.92 -2.73 -7.35
N MET A 190 15.57 -2.68 -7.24
CA MET A 190 14.86 -2.51 -5.98
C MET A 190 15.09 -3.67 -5.00
N GLU A 191 15.06 -4.92 -5.48
CA GLU A 191 15.38 -6.09 -4.66
C GLU A 191 16.82 -6.01 -4.13
N ASN A 192 17.77 -5.61 -4.98
CA ASN A 192 19.20 -5.51 -4.61
C ASN A 192 19.48 -4.45 -3.53
N ILE A 193 18.75 -3.35 -3.50
CA ILE A 193 18.86 -2.32 -2.44
C ILE A 193 18.10 -2.69 -1.17
N GLY A 194 17.39 -3.83 -1.17
CA GLY A 194 16.75 -4.40 0.01
C GLY A 194 15.29 -4.03 0.23
N VAL A 195 14.56 -3.62 -0.81
CA VAL A 195 13.10 -3.48 -0.74
C VAL A 195 12.48 -4.82 -0.38
N ASP A 196 11.59 -4.85 0.60
CA ASP A 196 11.05 -6.11 1.16
C ASP A 196 9.83 -6.62 0.38
N MET A 197 9.09 -5.75 -0.29
CA MET A 197 7.97 -6.08 -1.18
C MET A 197 7.94 -5.10 -2.34
N ILE A 198 7.70 -5.58 -3.57
CA ILE A 198 7.77 -4.74 -4.77
C ILE A 198 6.43 -4.76 -5.51
N GLY A 199 5.88 -3.57 -5.75
CA GLY A 199 4.60 -3.37 -6.39
C GLY A 199 4.69 -2.79 -7.80
N LEU A 200 3.62 -3.00 -8.57
CA LEU A 200 3.37 -2.31 -9.82
C LEU A 200 2.12 -1.43 -9.67
N MET A 201 2.24 -0.15 -10.03
CA MET A 201 1.08 0.71 -10.23
C MET A 201 0.32 0.26 -11.48
N THR A 202 -0.97 0.02 -11.33
CA THR A 202 -1.83 -0.59 -12.36
C THR A 202 -3.02 0.31 -12.74
N GLY A 203 -2.89 1.61 -12.51
CA GLY A 203 -3.93 2.61 -12.78
C GLY A 203 -4.42 2.61 -14.23
N MET A 204 -3.57 2.25 -15.20
CA MET A 204 -3.98 2.05 -16.61
C MET A 204 -5.14 1.06 -16.78
N SER A 205 -5.40 0.20 -15.81
CA SER A 205 -6.54 -0.73 -15.84
C SER A 205 -7.91 -0.06 -15.70
N TYR A 206 -7.96 1.22 -15.35
CA TYR A 206 -9.21 1.99 -15.37
C TYR A 206 -9.72 2.27 -16.78
N GLU A 207 -8.84 2.24 -17.79
CA GLU A 207 -9.16 2.59 -19.17
C GLU A 207 -8.91 1.42 -20.11
N GLY A 208 -9.83 1.17 -21.05
CA GLY A 208 -9.60 0.30 -22.19
C GLY A 208 -9.61 -1.21 -21.95
N ALA A 209 -9.91 -1.68 -20.73
CA ALA A 209 -10.13 -3.11 -20.46
C ALA A 209 -11.63 -3.43 -20.42
N ALA A 210 -12.01 -4.59 -20.93
CA ALA A 210 -13.38 -5.11 -20.77
C ALA A 210 -13.62 -5.52 -19.32
N ALA A 211 -14.90 -5.59 -18.91
CA ALA A 211 -15.24 -6.04 -17.56
C ALA A 211 -14.67 -7.43 -17.29
N GLY A 212 -13.96 -7.57 -16.18
CA GLY A 212 -13.30 -8.83 -15.81
C GLY A 212 -11.90 -9.04 -16.42
N GLU A 213 -11.40 -8.10 -17.19
CA GLU A 213 -10.06 -8.13 -17.80
C GLU A 213 -9.16 -7.05 -17.20
N ILE A 214 -7.86 -7.17 -17.45
CA ILE A 214 -6.88 -6.14 -17.16
C ILE A 214 -6.20 -5.71 -18.45
N HIS A 215 -5.76 -4.46 -18.50
CA HIS A 215 -5.09 -3.93 -19.69
C HIS A 215 -3.87 -4.80 -20.06
N PRO A 216 -3.68 -5.19 -21.33
CA PRO A 216 -2.60 -6.11 -21.74
C PRO A 216 -1.21 -5.65 -21.29
N VAL A 217 -0.91 -4.36 -21.41
CA VAL A 217 0.36 -3.76 -20.95
C VAL A 217 0.56 -3.96 -19.45
N VAL A 218 -0.50 -3.83 -18.65
CA VAL A 218 -0.43 -4.06 -17.19
C VAL A 218 -0.16 -5.53 -16.91
N LYS A 219 -0.83 -6.43 -17.62
CA LYS A 219 -0.65 -7.89 -17.48
C LYS A 219 0.79 -8.31 -17.75
N GLU A 220 1.36 -7.89 -18.89
CA GLU A 220 2.72 -8.24 -19.28
C GLU A 220 3.76 -7.69 -18.29
N ARG A 221 3.56 -6.46 -17.81
CA ARG A 221 4.44 -5.84 -16.82
C ARG A 221 4.34 -6.53 -15.45
N LEU A 222 3.13 -6.93 -14.99
CA LEU A 222 2.97 -7.70 -13.77
C LEU A 222 3.64 -9.07 -13.86
N GLN A 223 3.50 -9.77 -14.99
CA GLN A 223 4.17 -11.04 -15.21
C GLN A 223 5.70 -10.89 -15.13
N ALA A 224 6.25 -9.86 -15.78
CA ALA A 224 7.68 -9.56 -15.71
C ALA A 224 8.16 -9.29 -14.28
N LEU A 225 7.37 -8.56 -13.47
CA LEU A 225 7.68 -8.35 -12.06
C LEU A 225 7.71 -9.67 -11.29
N VAL A 226 6.63 -10.46 -11.38
CA VAL A 226 6.47 -11.74 -10.66
C VAL A 226 7.58 -12.73 -11.00
N GLU A 227 7.99 -12.82 -12.27
CA GLU A 227 9.03 -13.74 -12.74
C GLU A 227 10.46 -13.31 -12.32
N THR A 228 10.65 -12.03 -12.00
CA THR A 228 11.99 -11.46 -11.77
C THR A 228 12.45 -11.50 -10.33
N VAL A 229 11.55 -11.23 -9.37
CA VAL A 229 11.92 -11.03 -7.96
C VAL A 229 11.50 -12.21 -7.09
N LYS A 230 12.14 -12.34 -5.93
CA LYS A 230 11.85 -13.38 -4.93
C LYS A 230 11.06 -12.85 -3.74
N VAL A 231 11.03 -11.53 -3.57
CA VAL A 231 10.22 -10.86 -2.54
C VAL A 231 8.75 -10.88 -2.95
N PRO A 232 7.79 -10.77 -2.00
CA PRO A 232 6.37 -10.66 -2.35
C PRO A 232 6.10 -9.49 -3.29
N THR A 233 5.20 -9.72 -4.26
CA THR A 233 4.83 -8.75 -5.29
C THR A 233 3.44 -8.18 -5.05
N LEU A 234 3.23 -6.90 -5.39
CA LEU A 234 1.96 -6.20 -5.23
C LEU A 234 1.44 -5.65 -6.57
N ALA A 235 0.12 -5.51 -6.66
CA ALA A 235 -0.54 -4.73 -7.70
C ALA A 235 -1.44 -3.68 -7.04
N GLU A 236 -1.37 -2.42 -7.49
CA GLU A 236 -2.13 -1.32 -6.94
C GLU A 236 -2.71 -0.42 -8.03
N GLY A 237 -4.00 -0.14 -7.94
CA GLY A 237 -4.73 0.76 -8.83
C GLY A 237 -5.68 0.04 -9.78
N GLY A 238 -6.95 0.46 -9.80
CA GLY A 238 -7.99 -0.05 -10.67
C GLY A 238 -8.56 -1.43 -10.32
N ILE A 239 -8.18 -2.00 -9.19
CA ILE A 239 -8.62 -3.34 -8.77
C ILE A 239 -9.98 -3.26 -8.11
N ASN A 240 -10.93 -4.09 -8.58
CA ASN A 240 -12.30 -4.14 -8.11
C ASN A 240 -12.87 -5.58 -8.19
N VAL A 241 -14.14 -5.75 -7.81
CA VAL A 241 -14.80 -7.07 -7.77
C VAL A 241 -14.90 -7.77 -9.14
N ASP A 242 -14.86 -7.00 -10.25
CA ASP A 242 -14.99 -7.58 -11.59
C ASP A 242 -13.65 -8.10 -12.12
N ASN A 243 -12.52 -7.46 -11.76
CA ASN A 243 -11.22 -7.77 -12.36
C ASN A 243 -10.19 -8.43 -11.39
N TYR A 244 -10.48 -8.51 -10.08
CA TYR A 244 -9.50 -9.04 -9.10
C TYR A 244 -8.98 -10.43 -9.45
N THR A 245 -9.82 -11.30 -10.04
CA THR A 245 -9.41 -12.63 -10.46
C THR A 245 -8.40 -12.59 -11.62
N ALA A 246 -8.56 -11.65 -12.56
CA ALA A 246 -7.61 -11.46 -13.65
C ALA A 246 -6.25 -10.98 -13.14
N PHE A 247 -6.22 -10.12 -12.12
CA PHE A 247 -4.99 -9.75 -11.42
C PHE A 247 -4.35 -10.94 -10.69
N ALA A 248 -5.11 -11.69 -9.90
CA ALA A 248 -4.62 -12.86 -9.19
C ALA A 248 -4.00 -13.91 -10.14
N ASN A 249 -4.59 -14.09 -11.32
CA ASN A 249 -4.10 -15.00 -12.36
C ASN A 249 -2.75 -14.60 -12.98
N THR A 250 -2.23 -13.39 -12.70
CA THR A 250 -0.85 -13.02 -13.08
C THR A 250 0.21 -13.64 -12.17
N GLY A 251 -0.19 -14.21 -11.03
CA GLY A 251 0.70 -14.74 -10.00
C GLY A 251 1.19 -13.70 -8.99
N VAL A 252 0.68 -12.45 -9.05
CA VAL A 252 0.98 -11.43 -8.05
C VAL A 252 0.49 -11.86 -6.67
N ASN A 253 1.27 -11.59 -5.63
CA ASN A 253 1.00 -12.09 -4.27
C ASN A 253 -0.01 -11.25 -3.49
N ILE A 254 -0.07 -9.95 -3.74
CA ILE A 254 -0.87 -9.00 -2.95
C ILE A 254 -1.61 -8.05 -3.90
N LEU A 255 -2.92 -7.93 -3.71
CA LEU A 255 -3.77 -6.96 -4.38
C LEU A 255 -4.11 -5.83 -3.40
N VAL A 256 -3.67 -4.61 -3.69
CA VAL A 256 -3.96 -3.42 -2.89
C VAL A 256 -5.30 -2.85 -3.32
N ILE A 257 -6.28 -2.86 -2.41
CA ILE A 257 -7.66 -2.47 -2.72
C ILE A 257 -8.11 -1.39 -1.72
N GLY A 258 -8.32 -0.19 -2.22
CA GLY A 258 -8.81 0.97 -1.46
C GLY A 258 -10.11 1.51 -2.03
N THR A 259 -10.06 2.30 -3.10
CA THR A 259 -11.19 3.05 -3.67
C THR A 259 -12.43 2.19 -3.94
N ALA A 260 -12.25 0.96 -4.43
CA ALA A 260 -13.38 0.06 -4.68
C ALA A 260 -14.13 -0.30 -3.38
N ILE A 261 -13.41 -0.56 -2.28
CA ILE A 261 -14.01 -0.82 -0.97
C ILE A 261 -14.65 0.45 -0.40
N ASP A 262 -13.98 1.59 -0.51
CA ASP A 262 -14.49 2.89 -0.04
C ASP A 262 -15.83 3.24 -0.70
N ASP A 263 -15.95 3.04 -2.00
CA ASP A 263 -17.19 3.25 -2.75
C ASP A 263 -18.31 2.32 -2.28
N MET A 264 -17.99 1.05 -2.04
CA MET A 264 -18.97 0.07 -1.52
C MET A 264 -19.44 0.42 -0.10
N VAL A 265 -18.53 0.83 0.78
CA VAL A 265 -18.86 1.25 2.17
C VAL A 265 -19.73 2.50 2.15
N ARG A 266 -19.38 3.49 1.33
CA ARG A 266 -20.16 4.72 1.15
C ARG A 266 -21.56 4.41 0.63
N LYS A 267 -21.69 3.54 -0.36
CA LYS A 267 -22.97 3.07 -0.89
C LYS A 267 -23.79 2.34 0.18
N ALA A 268 -23.18 1.44 0.94
CA ALA A 268 -23.86 0.73 2.02
C ALA A 268 -24.40 1.69 3.10
N ALA A 269 -23.64 2.72 3.46
CA ALA A 269 -24.10 3.76 4.39
C ALA A 269 -25.32 4.52 3.86
N GLN A 270 -25.29 4.91 2.58
CA GLN A 270 -26.45 5.55 1.93
C GLN A 270 -27.69 4.64 1.93
N ASP A 271 -27.53 3.38 1.58
CA ASP A 271 -28.63 2.42 1.50
C ASP A 271 -29.21 2.09 2.89
N ALA A 272 -28.34 2.03 3.91
CA ALA A 272 -28.79 1.89 5.29
C ALA A 272 -29.67 3.08 5.74
N VAL A 273 -29.21 4.32 5.51
CA VAL A 273 -29.96 5.52 5.91
C VAL A 273 -31.31 5.63 5.18
N LYS A 274 -31.38 5.26 3.89
CA LYS A 274 -32.64 5.25 3.14
C LYS A 274 -33.75 4.43 3.80
N GLN A 275 -33.42 3.38 4.55
CA GLN A 275 -34.38 2.54 5.26
C GLN A 275 -35.12 3.28 6.40
N PHE A 276 -34.58 4.42 6.86
CA PHE A 276 -35.15 5.21 7.94
C PHE A 276 -35.85 6.49 7.45
N ILE A 277 -35.61 6.92 6.22
CA ILE A 277 -36.14 8.19 5.65
C ILE A 277 -37.04 7.99 4.43
N SER A 278 -37.33 6.73 4.06
CA SER A 278 -38.24 6.36 2.96
C SER A 278 -39.71 6.32 3.42
#